data_e695033087970a5cfbf065fcd6ee1e1f
#
_entry.id   e695033087970a5cfbf065fcd6ee1e1f
#
_cell.length_a   1.000
_cell.length_b   1.000
_cell.length_c   1.000
_cell.angle_alpha   90.00
_cell.angle_beta   90.00
_cell.angle_gamma   90.00
#
_symmetry.space_group_name_H-M   'P 1'
#
loop_
_entity.id
_entity.type
_entity.pdbx_description
1 polymer ?
#
loop_
_entity_poly.entity_id
_entity_poly.type
_entity_poly.pdbx_seq_one_letter_code
_entity_poly.pdbx_strand_id
1 'polypeptide(L)'
;TINHRQEQYAVAQTDSLTHDINSVLKYKSQYIGDNSNTANLFYNLPLNNVSMKFQINSDDCSLTVNYLDTIWNIGEEKVQRDLVYNSAAAFSLIDNLTKITYEFSGKSYSFTRSQFENAFGTPLSSLLNQKVWSEKIQSKLDDTTFVEEFY
;
A
#
# COMPACT_ATOMS: atom_id res chain seq x y z
N THR A 1 -17.48 10.13 -23.22
CA THR A 1 -16.25 10.84 -22.78
C THR A 1 -16.09 10.79 -21.28
N ILE A 2 -14.92 10.40 -20.85
CA ILE A 2 -14.52 10.50 -19.44
C ILE A 2 -14.44 11.98 -19.13
N ASN A 3 -15.17 12.46 -18.14
CA ASN A 3 -15.10 13.86 -17.78
C ASN A 3 -13.81 14.14 -17.01
N HIS A 4 -13.42 15.40 -16.93
CA HIS A 4 -12.17 15.83 -16.33
C HIS A 4 -12.05 15.44 -14.85
N ARG A 5 -13.15 15.42 -14.09
CA ARG A 5 -13.18 14.99 -12.69
C ARG A 5 -12.82 13.52 -12.53
N GLN A 6 -13.33 12.65 -13.42
CA GLN A 6 -13.03 11.23 -13.37
C GLN A 6 -11.55 10.95 -13.66
N GLU A 7 -10.98 11.69 -14.60
CA GLU A 7 -9.56 11.61 -14.91
C GLU A 7 -8.71 12.06 -13.71
N GLN A 8 -9.07 13.18 -13.09
CA GLN A 8 -8.35 13.68 -11.91
C GLN A 8 -8.45 12.72 -10.74
N TYR A 9 -9.62 12.12 -10.51
CA TYR A 9 -9.79 11.12 -9.46
C TYR A 9 -8.91 9.90 -9.73
N ALA A 10 -8.91 9.39 -10.94
CA ALA A 10 -8.09 8.21 -11.29
C ALA A 10 -6.61 8.49 -11.09
N VAL A 11 -6.11 9.65 -11.49
CA VAL A 11 -4.71 10.05 -11.27
C VAL A 11 -4.41 10.16 -9.79
N ALA A 12 -5.30 10.75 -9.00
CA ALA A 12 -5.14 10.91 -7.56
C ALA A 12 -4.98 9.55 -6.85
N GLN A 13 -5.62 8.49 -7.35
CA GLN A 13 -5.52 7.15 -6.76
C GLN A 13 -4.16 6.48 -6.99
N THR A 14 -3.32 7.02 -7.86
CA THR A 14 -1.99 6.45 -8.13
C THR A 14 -0.90 6.93 -7.18
N ASP A 15 -1.21 7.87 -6.29
CA ASP A 15 -0.24 8.48 -5.38
C ASP A 15 -0.77 8.47 -3.95
N SER A 16 0.10 8.12 -2.99
CA SER A 16 -0.26 8.03 -1.58
C SER A 16 -0.70 9.37 -0.99
N LEU A 17 -0.19 10.49 -1.50
CA LEU A 17 -0.53 11.81 -0.97
C LEU A 17 -1.97 12.23 -1.30
N THR A 18 -2.58 11.61 -2.30
CA THR A 18 -3.90 11.98 -2.82
C THR A 18 -4.90 10.82 -2.84
N HIS A 19 -4.47 9.61 -2.48
CA HIS A 19 -5.33 8.43 -2.48
C HIS A 19 -6.47 8.55 -1.46
N ASP A 20 -7.64 8.05 -1.83
CA ASP A 20 -8.81 7.97 -0.95
C ASP A 20 -8.88 6.57 -0.31
N ILE A 21 -8.57 6.47 0.98
CA ILE A 21 -8.59 5.20 1.71
C ILE A 21 -9.98 4.53 1.69
N ASN A 22 -11.04 5.32 1.62
CA ASN A 22 -12.40 4.76 1.57
C ASN A 22 -12.62 3.87 0.35
N SER A 23 -11.88 4.11 -0.74
CA SER A 23 -12.01 3.34 -1.97
C SER A 23 -11.60 1.88 -1.83
N VAL A 24 -10.83 1.54 -0.80
CA VAL A 24 -10.30 0.18 -0.61
C VAL A 24 -10.84 -0.52 0.63
N LEU A 25 -11.68 0.12 1.44
CA LEU A 25 -12.23 -0.49 2.66
C LEU A 25 -13.05 -1.74 2.36
N LYS A 26 -13.66 -1.85 1.20
CA LYS A 26 -14.41 -3.04 0.76
C LYS A 26 -13.54 -4.28 0.57
N TYR A 27 -12.22 -4.13 0.55
CA TYR A 27 -11.28 -5.26 0.41
C TYR A 27 -10.80 -5.80 1.75
N LYS A 28 -11.43 -5.42 2.84
CA LYS A 28 -11.15 -5.98 4.15
C LYS A 28 -11.37 -7.50 4.12
N SER A 29 -10.39 -8.26 4.61
CA SER A 29 -10.41 -9.73 4.58
C SER A 29 -9.62 -10.28 5.76
N GLN A 30 -10.01 -11.48 6.21
CA GLN A 30 -9.27 -12.21 7.24
C GLN A 30 -8.04 -12.94 6.67
N TYR A 31 -8.01 -13.18 5.35
CA TYR A 31 -7.06 -14.10 4.74
C TYR A 31 -6.35 -13.50 3.54
N ILE A 32 -5.02 -13.51 3.59
CA ILE A 32 -4.20 -13.13 2.42
C ILE A 32 -4.42 -14.12 1.26
N GLY A 33 -4.82 -15.36 1.56
CA GLY A 33 -5.05 -16.40 0.55
C GLY A 33 -6.23 -16.15 -0.39
N ASP A 34 -7.05 -15.15 -0.12
CA ASP A 34 -8.09 -14.72 -1.07
C ASP A 34 -7.43 -13.91 -2.19
N ASN A 35 -7.03 -14.64 -3.26
CA ASN A 35 -6.26 -14.07 -4.36
C ASN A 35 -6.96 -12.90 -5.04
N SER A 36 -8.25 -13.02 -5.32
CA SER A 36 -9.01 -11.98 -6.01
C SER A 36 -9.10 -10.71 -5.16
N ASN A 37 -9.36 -10.87 -3.86
CA ASN A 37 -9.44 -9.74 -2.95
C ASN A 37 -8.10 -9.01 -2.85
N THR A 38 -7.01 -9.76 -2.71
CA THR A 38 -5.66 -9.20 -2.61
C THR A 38 -5.27 -8.45 -3.88
N ALA A 39 -5.51 -9.06 -5.04
CA ALA A 39 -5.22 -8.41 -6.32
C ALA A 39 -6.03 -7.13 -6.50
N ASN A 40 -7.33 -7.19 -6.23
CA ASN A 40 -8.20 -6.03 -6.37
C ASN A 40 -7.81 -4.90 -5.41
N LEU A 41 -7.36 -5.23 -4.20
CA LEU A 41 -6.85 -4.24 -3.27
C LEU A 41 -5.68 -3.46 -3.90
N PHE A 42 -4.66 -4.17 -4.39
CA PHE A 42 -3.47 -3.53 -4.94
C PHE A 42 -3.74 -2.81 -6.27
N TYR A 43 -4.71 -3.26 -7.06
CA TYR A 43 -5.14 -2.55 -8.26
C TYR A 43 -5.84 -1.23 -7.94
N ASN A 44 -6.19 -1.00 -6.68
CA ASN A 44 -6.82 0.24 -6.22
C ASN A 44 -6.00 0.99 -5.17
N LEU A 45 -4.74 0.60 -4.95
CA LEU A 45 -3.78 1.31 -4.11
C LEU A 45 -2.81 2.15 -4.96
N PRO A 46 -2.10 3.11 -4.37
CA PRO A 46 -1.02 3.82 -5.07
C PRO A 46 -0.10 2.88 -5.85
N LEU A 47 0.49 3.36 -6.91
CA LEU A 47 1.24 2.60 -7.92
C LEU A 47 0.37 1.68 -8.79
N ASN A 48 -0.95 1.84 -8.75
CA ASN A 48 -1.85 1.00 -9.57
C ASN A 48 -1.71 1.25 -11.08
N ASN A 49 -1.01 2.31 -11.47
CA ASN A 49 -0.67 2.59 -12.86
C ASN A 49 0.58 1.85 -13.35
N VAL A 50 1.23 1.08 -12.47
CA VAL A 50 2.38 0.23 -12.81
C VAL A 50 1.89 -1.21 -12.92
N SER A 51 2.25 -1.91 -13.99
CA SER A 51 1.91 -3.33 -14.14
C SER A 51 2.50 -4.15 -13.00
N MET A 52 1.72 -5.07 -12.44
CA MET A 52 2.16 -5.84 -11.28
C MET A 52 1.69 -7.28 -11.35
N LYS A 53 2.44 -8.15 -10.68
CA LYS A 53 2.12 -9.56 -10.49
C LYS A 53 2.21 -9.88 -9.00
N PHE A 54 1.43 -10.88 -8.57
CA PHE A 54 1.35 -11.26 -7.17
C PHE A 54 1.80 -12.69 -6.95
N GLN A 55 2.44 -12.93 -5.81
CA GLN A 55 2.72 -14.26 -5.32
C GLN A 55 2.35 -14.31 -3.84
N ILE A 56 1.44 -15.20 -3.49
CA ILE A 56 0.99 -15.39 -2.11
C ILE A 56 1.63 -16.66 -1.58
N ASN A 57 2.27 -16.56 -0.41
CA ASN A 57 2.77 -17.71 0.33
C ASN A 57 1.90 -17.91 1.56
N SER A 58 1.00 -18.90 1.49
CA SER A 58 0.06 -19.16 2.58
C SER A 58 0.71 -19.83 3.79
N ASP A 59 1.88 -20.45 3.65
CA ASP A 59 2.57 -21.10 4.77
C ASP A 59 3.00 -20.10 5.83
N ASP A 60 3.46 -18.91 5.44
CA ASP A 60 3.88 -17.86 6.36
C ASP A 60 3.00 -16.60 6.27
N CYS A 61 1.91 -16.67 5.52
CA CYS A 61 0.97 -15.56 5.33
C CYS A 61 1.64 -14.32 4.78
N SER A 62 2.53 -14.48 3.80
CA SER A 62 3.25 -13.39 3.16
C SER A 62 2.78 -13.14 1.73
N LEU A 63 3.09 -11.95 1.24
CA LEU A 63 2.75 -11.51 -0.11
C LEU A 63 4.00 -10.93 -0.78
N THR A 64 4.20 -11.29 -2.04
CA THR A 64 5.15 -10.59 -2.91
C THR A 64 4.39 -9.88 -4.00
N VAL A 65 4.63 -8.57 -4.14
CA VAL A 65 4.11 -7.76 -5.25
C VAL A 65 5.29 -7.44 -6.16
N ASN A 66 5.21 -7.90 -7.40
CA ASN A 66 6.26 -7.68 -8.39
C ASN A 66 5.79 -6.59 -9.36
N TYR A 67 6.38 -5.39 -9.25
CA TYR A 67 6.11 -4.29 -10.16
C TYR A 67 7.04 -4.38 -11.37
N LEU A 68 6.45 -4.33 -12.57
CA LEU A 68 7.19 -4.52 -13.84
C LEU A 68 7.75 -3.18 -14.32
N ASP A 69 8.61 -2.57 -13.49
CA ASP A 69 9.28 -1.30 -13.80
C ASP A 69 10.47 -1.12 -12.85
N THR A 70 11.21 -0.05 -13.01
CA THR A 70 12.31 0.33 -12.12
C THR A 70 11.85 1.47 -11.20
N ILE A 71 12.46 1.54 -10.00
CA ILE A 71 12.18 2.65 -9.07
C ILE A 71 12.66 3.99 -9.64
N TRP A 72 13.66 3.96 -10.50
CA TRP A 72 14.21 5.17 -11.13
C TRP A 72 13.26 5.75 -12.17
N ASN A 73 12.58 4.89 -12.92
CA ASN A 73 11.61 5.32 -13.91
C ASN A 73 10.33 5.88 -13.25
N ILE A 74 9.89 5.27 -12.15
CA ILE A 74 8.71 5.73 -11.39
C ILE A 74 9.03 6.98 -10.58
N GLY A 75 10.21 7.00 -9.95
CA GLY A 75 10.65 8.01 -9.00
C GLY A 75 10.87 7.38 -7.64
N GLU A 76 12.13 7.33 -7.19
CA GLU A 76 12.51 6.63 -5.96
C GLU A 76 11.77 7.15 -4.73
N GLU A 77 11.69 8.48 -4.57
CA GLU A 77 11.02 9.10 -3.43
C GLU A 77 9.52 8.75 -3.40
N LYS A 78 8.86 8.82 -4.56
CA LYS A 78 7.46 8.44 -4.70
C LYS A 78 7.25 6.96 -4.35
N VAL A 79 8.13 6.09 -4.86
CA VAL A 79 8.04 4.65 -4.57
C VAL A 79 8.13 4.41 -3.07
N GLN A 80 9.10 5.01 -2.40
CA GLN A 80 9.30 4.79 -0.97
C GLN A 80 8.09 5.19 -0.14
N ARG A 81 7.50 6.36 -0.39
CA ARG A 81 6.30 6.77 0.36
C ARG A 81 5.06 5.95 0.00
N ASP A 82 4.90 5.59 -1.28
CA ASP A 82 3.76 4.79 -1.72
C ASP A 82 3.82 3.37 -1.15
N LEU A 83 5.00 2.78 -1.00
CA LEU A 83 5.14 1.45 -0.40
C LEU A 83 4.80 1.47 1.09
N VAL A 84 5.16 2.52 1.82
CA VAL A 84 4.75 2.68 3.22
C VAL A 84 3.22 2.75 3.31
N TYR A 85 2.60 3.56 2.48
CA TYR A 85 1.14 3.69 2.42
C TYR A 85 0.46 2.36 2.10
N ASN A 86 0.93 1.70 1.05
CA ASN A 86 0.33 0.43 0.58
C ASN A 86 0.48 -0.66 1.64
N SER A 87 1.62 -0.71 2.31
CA SER A 87 1.86 -1.68 3.38
C SER A 87 0.96 -1.43 4.58
N ALA A 88 0.85 -0.17 5.01
CA ALA A 88 -0.05 0.20 6.10
C ALA A 88 -1.51 -0.18 5.76
N ALA A 89 -1.95 0.09 4.54
CA ALA A 89 -3.30 -0.26 4.09
C ALA A 89 -3.50 -1.78 4.06
N ALA A 90 -2.57 -2.52 3.48
CA ALA A 90 -2.69 -3.97 3.34
C ALA A 90 -2.66 -4.67 4.71
N PHE A 91 -1.75 -4.30 5.60
CA PHE A 91 -1.71 -4.87 6.96
C PHE A 91 -2.97 -4.52 7.77
N SER A 92 -3.53 -3.33 7.56
CA SER A 92 -4.74 -2.91 8.25
C SER A 92 -5.99 -3.62 7.74
N LEU A 93 -6.03 -3.97 6.45
CA LEU A 93 -7.19 -4.58 5.79
C LEU A 93 -7.17 -6.10 5.78
N ILE A 94 -5.98 -6.72 5.76
CA ILE A 94 -5.86 -8.18 5.67
C ILE A 94 -5.30 -8.70 6.99
N ASP A 95 -6.17 -9.34 7.78
CA ASP A 95 -5.88 -9.65 9.19
C ASP A 95 -4.68 -10.58 9.38
N ASN A 96 -4.51 -11.59 8.53
CA ASN A 96 -3.44 -12.57 8.72
C ASN A 96 -2.15 -12.26 7.95
N LEU A 97 -2.11 -11.15 7.21
CA LEU A 97 -0.90 -10.78 6.46
C LEU A 97 0.23 -10.40 7.41
N THR A 98 1.39 -11.07 7.28
CA THR A 98 2.54 -10.89 8.19
C THR A 98 3.69 -10.11 7.56
N LYS A 99 3.87 -10.23 6.23
CA LYS A 99 5.01 -9.64 5.53
C LYS A 99 4.64 -9.36 4.09
N ILE A 100 5.14 -8.24 3.57
CA ILE A 100 5.03 -7.89 2.15
C ILE A 100 6.44 -7.65 1.61
N THR A 101 6.74 -8.26 0.47
CA THR A 101 7.93 -7.98 -0.31
C THR A 101 7.51 -7.32 -1.61
N TYR A 102 8.12 -6.18 -1.92
CA TYR A 102 7.91 -5.49 -3.19
C TYR A 102 9.16 -5.64 -4.04
N GLU A 103 9.00 -6.16 -5.24
CA GLU A 103 10.10 -6.34 -6.17
C GLU A 103 9.95 -5.44 -7.39
N PHE A 104 11.01 -4.73 -7.70
CA PHE A 104 11.15 -3.93 -8.91
C PHE A 104 12.34 -4.46 -9.70
N SER A 105 12.45 -4.09 -10.95
CA SER A 105 13.66 -4.43 -11.72
C SER A 105 14.87 -3.74 -11.08
N GLY A 106 15.74 -4.54 -10.46
CA GLY A 106 16.99 -4.08 -9.83
C GLY A 106 16.89 -3.63 -8.39
N LYS A 107 15.71 -3.70 -7.75
CA LYS A 107 15.56 -3.30 -6.34
C LYS A 107 14.40 -4.03 -5.69
N SER A 108 14.57 -4.38 -4.41
CA SER A 108 13.55 -5.07 -3.61
C SER A 108 13.43 -4.42 -2.23
N TYR A 109 12.21 -4.41 -1.69
CA TYR A 109 11.90 -3.88 -0.35
C TYR A 109 11.00 -4.86 0.39
N SER A 110 11.18 -4.99 1.70
CA SER A 110 10.33 -5.83 2.54
C SER A 110 9.84 -5.10 3.77
N PHE A 111 8.61 -5.36 4.16
CA PHE A 111 7.98 -4.78 5.35
C PHE A 111 7.26 -5.86 6.12
N THR A 112 7.26 -5.75 7.46
CA THR A 112 6.55 -6.68 8.33
C THR A 112 5.42 -5.97 9.06
N ARG A 113 4.39 -6.74 9.44
CA ARG A 113 3.28 -6.22 10.25
C ARG A 113 3.79 -5.57 11.53
N SER A 114 4.77 -6.20 12.19
CA SER A 114 5.29 -5.69 13.47
C SER A 114 5.96 -4.32 13.34
N GLN A 115 6.59 -4.01 12.21
CA GLN A 115 7.10 -2.66 11.99
C GLN A 115 5.99 -1.61 12.10
N PHE A 116 4.84 -1.90 11.50
CA PHE A 116 3.70 -0.96 11.48
C PHE A 116 2.98 -0.93 12.82
N GLU A 117 2.80 -2.07 13.46
CA GLU A 117 2.22 -2.13 14.80
C GLU A 117 3.05 -1.34 15.81
N ASN A 118 4.37 -1.49 15.75
CA ASN A 118 5.28 -0.75 16.62
C ASN A 118 5.30 0.75 16.31
N ALA A 119 5.27 1.10 15.02
CA ALA A 119 5.33 2.50 14.59
C ALA A 119 4.08 3.28 15.03
N PHE A 120 2.89 2.67 14.97
CA PHE A 120 1.64 3.35 15.28
C PHE A 120 1.14 3.12 16.71
N GLY A 121 1.62 2.07 17.38
CA GLY A 121 1.29 1.80 18.79
C GLY A 121 -0.17 1.48 19.04
N THR A 122 -0.95 1.14 18.00
CA THR A 122 -2.37 0.78 18.09
C THR A 122 -2.67 -0.39 17.15
N PRO A 123 -3.80 -1.10 17.33
CA PRO A 123 -4.23 -2.07 16.35
C PRO A 123 -4.39 -1.41 14.98
N LEU A 124 -3.81 -2.01 13.94
CA LEU A 124 -3.78 -1.39 12.61
C LEU A 124 -5.18 -1.17 12.02
N SER A 125 -6.14 -2.04 12.34
CA SER A 125 -7.52 -1.88 11.87
C SER A 125 -8.16 -0.58 12.39
N SER A 126 -7.68 -0.04 13.51
CA SER A 126 -8.19 1.24 14.04
C SER A 126 -7.79 2.45 13.20
N LEU A 127 -6.84 2.27 12.29
CA LEU A 127 -6.40 3.34 11.38
C LEU A 127 -7.34 3.51 10.17
N LEU A 128 -8.25 2.58 9.94
CA LEU A 128 -9.12 2.52 8.76
C LEU A 128 -10.33 3.47 8.83
N ASN A 129 -10.15 4.61 9.45
CA ASN A 129 -11.11 5.69 9.44
C ASN A 129 -10.50 6.85 8.66
N GLN A 130 -11.25 7.48 7.77
CA GLN A 130 -10.72 8.53 6.88
C GLN A 130 -9.95 9.60 7.65
N LYS A 131 -10.51 10.07 8.76
CA LYS A 131 -9.88 11.11 9.56
C LYS A 131 -8.59 10.61 10.22
N VAL A 132 -8.64 9.45 10.86
CA VAL A 132 -7.48 8.84 11.52
C VAL A 132 -6.40 8.52 10.51
N TRP A 133 -6.76 7.93 9.38
CA TRP A 133 -5.85 7.60 8.30
C TRP A 133 -5.12 8.83 7.77
N SER A 134 -5.87 9.90 7.52
CA SER A 134 -5.31 11.16 7.05
C SER A 134 -4.34 11.76 8.06
N GLU A 135 -4.70 11.79 9.33
CA GLU A 135 -3.88 12.39 10.38
C GLU A 135 -2.65 11.56 10.74
N LYS A 136 -2.80 10.23 10.81
CA LYS A 136 -1.74 9.34 11.31
C LYS A 136 -0.78 8.88 10.23
N ILE A 137 -1.25 8.78 8.99
CA ILE A 137 -0.47 8.21 7.89
C ILE A 137 -0.30 9.21 6.76
N GLN A 138 -1.38 9.56 6.07
CA GLN A 138 -1.29 10.29 4.81
C GLN A 138 -0.61 11.65 4.94
N SER A 139 -0.95 12.42 5.96
CA SER A 139 -0.36 13.75 6.18
C SER A 139 1.13 13.70 6.54
N LYS A 140 1.62 12.55 6.99
CA LYS A 140 3.03 12.37 7.40
C LYS A 140 3.92 11.91 6.27
N LEU A 141 3.36 11.42 5.17
CA LEU A 141 4.13 10.89 4.05
C LEU A 141 4.87 11.96 3.25
N ASP A 142 4.52 13.21 3.47
CA ASP A 142 5.23 14.34 2.90
C ASP A 142 6.53 14.65 3.66
N ASP A 143 6.70 14.05 4.83
CA ASP A 143 7.91 14.16 5.65
C ASP A 143 8.84 12.98 5.36
N THR A 144 9.97 13.25 4.72
CA THR A 144 10.95 12.22 4.35
C THR A 144 11.52 11.49 5.56
N THR A 145 11.66 12.16 6.69
CA THR A 145 12.15 11.54 7.93
C THR A 145 11.19 10.46 8.42
N PHE A 146 9.89 10.73 8.36
CA PHE A 146 8.87 9.74 8.72
C PHE A 146 8.93 8.52 7.80
N VAL A 147 9.02 8.75 6.49
CA VAL A 147 9.10 7.66 5.50
C VAL A 147 10.35 6.81 5.71
N GLU A 148 11.49 7.45 5.92
CA GLU A 148 12.78 6.77 6.09
C GLU A 148 12.81 5.82 7.30
N GLU A 149 12.00 6.05 8.32
CA GLU A 149 11.93 5.18 9.51
C GLU A 149 11.48 3.75 9.17
N PHE A 150 10.83 3.54 8.03
CA PHE A 150 10.38 2.22 7.60
C PHE A 150 11.41 1.46 6.76
N TYR A 151 12.51 2.11 6.42
CA TYR A 151 13.55 1.52 5.56
C TYR A 151 14.86 1.25 6.26
#